data_0d6bdfbd61dcaf2d32ce24fd6c938355
#
_entry.id   0d6bdfbd61dcaf2d32ce24fd6c938355
#
_cell.length_a   1.000
_cell.length_b   1.000
_cell.length_c   1.000
_cell.angle_alpha   90.00
_cell.angle_beta   90.00
_cell.angle_gamma   90.00
#
_symmetry.space_group_name_H-M   'P 1'
#
loop_
_entity.id
_entity.type
_entity.pdbx_description
1 polymer ?
#
loop_
_entity_poly.entity_id
_entity_poly.type
_entity_poly.pdbx_seq_one_letter_code
_entity_poly.pdbx_strand_id
1 'polypeptide(L)'
;GATTYGGDAKNPAGGDLADATDKADGATSFSYDLRIFLDTSFTGEDLLRTRLRSGNIADVYAGNGVVGLWSQEYGNSTGNDLTVDRLFYQFPVGDEFTFTGGPLVRQDDMLAVWPAAYPAAMTVDFFTYAGAPGAYNLTAGAGAGVIWSKDDFNVSASYISSNGNGSDPDTGGIATDGAGSNGTVQLSYAPEQWGVAVAYNYGSTDNNDLGLYSGNGTPLANKLQANGVTNSAALSAWWMPEETGFIPSVSAGWGINSTNSSADGNGITYDGSVLESSTSQSWYVGLEWADAFLEGNALGFAVGQPTFVTSIDKKNSSDDFVADGNYAFELFYNFQVTDNISVTPAVHYFSRPLGGDKDSTVTDGDSFNSFGGMIKTTFVF
;
A
#
# COMPACT_ATOMS: atom_id res chain seq x y z
N GLY A 1 -15.04 -12.21 5.34
CA GLY A 1 -14.12 -12.99 4.52
C GLY A 1 -13.72 -14.30 5.15
N ALA A 2 -13.09 -15.15 4.37
CA ALA A 2 -12.50 -16.40 4.80
C ALA A 2 -11.25 -16.72 3.98
N THR A 3 -10.24 -17.30 4.64
CA THR A 3 -8.96 -17.69 4.05
C THR A 3 -8.69 -19.16 4.29
N THR A 4 -7.88 -19.78 3.44
CA THR A 4 -7.34 -21.12 3.64
C THR A 4 -5.92 -21.19 3.07
N TYR A 5 -5.12 -22.09 3.57
CA TYR A 5 -3.71 -22.22 3.28
C TYR A 5 -3.37 -23.63 2.79
N GLY A 6 -2.38 -23.75 1.92
CA GLY A 6 -1.95 -25.00 1.34
C GLY A 6 -0.46 -25.00 1.00
N GLY A 7 0.05 -26.21 0.80
CA GLY A 7 1.47 -26.43 0.47
C GLY A 7 2.06 -27.49 1.38
N ASP A 8 3.37 -27.70 1.24
CA ASP A 8 4.14 -28.73 1.97
C ASP A 8 5.18 -28.13 2.91
N ALA A 9 5.18 -26.79 3.05
CA ALA A 9 6.04 -26.06 3.98
C ALA A 9 5.85 -26.51 5.44
N LYS A 10 6.95 -26.57 6.17
CA LYS A 10 6.97 -26.93 7.58
C LYS A 10 7.26 -25.71 8.45
N ASN A 11 6.62 -25.65 9.61
CA ASN A 11 6.97 -24.66 10.63
C ASN A 11 8.25 -25.07 11.37
N PRO A 12 8.90 -24.18 12.13
CA PRO A 12 10.14 -24.47 12.84
C PRO A 12 10.07 -25.65 13.83
N ALA A 13 8.88 -26.01 14.29
CA ALA A 13 8.64 -27.18 15.15
C ALA A 13 8.45 -28.48 14.36
N GLY A 14 8.54 -28.44 13.01
CA GLY A 14 8.39 -29.59 12.11
C GLY A 14 6.95 -29.99 11.80
N GLY A 15 5.96 -29.22 12.25
CA GLY A 15 4.54 -29.39 11.88
C GLY A 15 4.23 -28.81 10.50
N ASP A 16 3.07 -29.16 9.96
CA ASP A 16 2.56 -28.58 8.71
C ASP A 16 2.21 -27.11 8.92
N LEU A 17 2.79 -26.22 8.08
CA LEU A 17 2.60 -24.78 8.22
C LEU A 17 1.19 -24.36 7.78
N ALA A 18 0.67 -24.95 6.70
CA ALA A 18 -0.67 -24.64 6.22
C ALA A 18 -1.73 -25.00 7.24
N ASP A 19 -1.65 -26.23 7.82
CA ASP A 19 -2.56 -26.68 8.87
C ASP A 19 -2.48 -25.77 10.13
N ALA A 20 -1.29 -25.33 10.49
CA ALA A 20 -1.10 -24.44 11.65
C ALA A 20 -1.70 -23.05 11.38
N THR A 21 -1.54 -22.54 10.16
CA THR A 21 -2.05 -21.24 9.75
C THR A 21 -3.58 -21.28 9.59
N ASP A 22 -4.15 -22.35 9.02
CA ASP A 22 -5.61 -22.53 8.96
C ASP A 22 -6.28 -22.52 10.35
N LYS A 23 -5.60 -23.07 11.34
CA LYS A 23 -6.08 -23.02 12.74
C LYS A 23 -6.02 -21.63 13.36
N ALA A 24 -5.06 -20.81 12.95
CA ALA A 24 -4.86 -19.45 13.46
C ALA A 24 -5.77 -18.45 12.71
N ASP A 25 -5.79 -18.52 11.39
CA ASP A 25 -6.27 -17.46 10.49
C ASP A 25 -7.46 -17.89 9.61
N GLY A 26 -7.86 -19.18 9.58
CA GLY A 26 -8.85 -19.73 8.65
C GLY A 26 -10.32 -19.48 9.02
N ALA A 27 -10.61 -18.75 10.09
CA ALA A 27 -11.99 -18.52 10.51
C ALA A 27 -12.70 -17.52 9.58
N THR A 28 -13.98 -17.76 9.30
CA THR A 28 -14.82 -16.75 8.65
C THR A 28 -15.08 -15.61 9.61
N SER A 29 -14.77 -14.39 9.21
CA SER A 29 -14.98 -13.18 10.00
C SER A 29 -15.95 -12.21 9.32
N PHE A 30 -16.59 -11.36 10.12
CA PHE A 30 -17.46 -10.28 9.69
C PHE A 30 -17.10 -9.01 10.45
N SER A 31 -16.74 -7.95 9.72
CA SER A 31 -16.20 -6.71 10.28
C SER A 31 -16.68 -5.49 9.49
N TYR A 32 -16.37 -4.30 9.99
CA TYR A 32 -16.77 -3.04 9.34
C TYR A 32 -15.65 -1.99 9.37
N ASP A 33 -15.70 -1.05 8.41
CA ASP A 33 -14.96 0.20 8.36
C ASP A 33 -15.94 1.34 8.09
N LEU A 34 -16.05 2.28 9.01
CA LEU A 34 -16.87 3.48 8.89
C LEU A 34 -15.98 4.69 8.67
N ARG A 35 -16.27 5.49 7.64
CA ARG A 35 -15.58 6.75 7.35
C ARG A 35 -16.61 7.89 7.25
N ILE A 36 -16.42 8.95 8.03
CA ILE A 36 -17.27 10.15 8.02
C ILE A 36 -16.39 11.33 7.60
N PHE A 37 -16.79 12.00 6.54
CA PHE A 37 -16.12 13.19 6.02
C PHE A 37 -16.89 14.44 6.44
N LEU A 38 -16.17 15.39 7.05
CA LEU A 38 -16.65 16.72 7.37
C LEU A 38 -15.80 17.69 6.54
N ASP A 39 -16.33 18.06 5.39
CA ASP A 39 -15.67 18.95 4.44
C ASP A 39 -16.29 20.34 4.53
N THR A 40 -15.45 21.34 4.77
CA THR A 40 -15.84 22.74 4.93
C THR A 40 -15.01 23.61 3.99
N SER A 41 -15.65 24.53 3.30
CA SER A 41 -14.99 25.58 2.53
C SER A 41 -15.31 26.95 3.13
N PHE A 42 -14.31 27.82 3.23
CA PHE A 42 -14.46 29.21 3.72
C PHE A 42 -14.53 30.21 2.57
N THR A 43 -13.93 29.88 1.42
CA THR A 43 -13.84 30.77 0.24
C THR A 43 -14.67 30.28 -0.92
N GLY A 44 -15.11 29.02 -0.90
CA GLY A 44 -15.77 28.33 -2.01
C GLY A 44 -14.81 27.54 -2.91
N GLU A 45 -13.49 27.74 -2.77
CA GLU A 45 -12.46 27.08 -3.57
C GLU A 45 -11.46 26.30 -2.70
N ASP A 46 -11.53 26.47 -1.40
CA ASP A 46 -10.68 25.80 -0.41
C ASP A 46 -11.40 24.63 0.27
N LEU A 47 -10.64 23.79 0.96
CA LEU A 47 -11.15 22.62 1.65
C LEU A 47 -10.47 22.47 3.02
N LEU A 48 -11.24 22.57 4.09
CA LEU A 48 -10.86 22.02 5.39
C LEU A 48 -11.52 20.64 5.52
N ARG A 49 -10.73 19.59 5.48
CA ARG A 49 -11.20 18.22 5.66
C ARG A 49 -10.92 17.70 7.05
N THR A 50 -11.95 17.21 7.72
CA THR A 50 -11.84 16.35 8.89
C THR A 50 -12.46 15.00 8.54
N ARG A 51 -11.69 13.91 8.60
CA ARG A 51 -12.22 12.56 8.44
C ARG A 51 -12.20 11.85 9.79
N LEU A 52 -13.34 11.32 10.18
CA LEU A 52 -13.48 10.43 11.31
C LEU A 52 -13.58 9.00 10.82
N ARG A 53 -12.94 8.09 11.51
CA ARG A 53 -12.92 6.67 11.17
C ARG A 53 -13.13 5.80 12.38
N SER A 54 -13.91 4.72 12.21
CA SER A 54 -14.12 3.67 13.20
C SER A 54 -14.17 2.32 12.50
N GLY A 55 -13.55 1.29 13.06
CA GLY A 55 -13.55 -0.03 12.46
C GLY A 55 -13.10 -1.12 13.43
N ASN A 56 -13.44 -2.35 13.08
CA ASN A 56 -13.04 -3.54 13.82
C ASN A 56 -12.45 -4.63 12.92
N ILE A 57 -11.96 -4.24 11.74
CA ILE A 57 -11.23 -5.16 10.87
C ILE A 57 -9.89 -5.44 11.53
N ALA A 58 -9.68 -6.68 11.94
CA ALA A 58 -8.53 -7.11 12.72
C ALA A 58 -7.88 -8.35 12.10
N ASP A 59 -6.79 -8.80 12.69
CA ASP A 59 -6.06 -10.01 12.36
C ASP A 59 -5.70 -10.09 10.86
N VAL A 60 -6.10 -11.14 10.17
CA VAL A 60 -5.74 -11.43 8.77
C VAL A 60 -6.04 -10.26 7.83
N TYR A 61 -7.24 -9.69 7.89
CA TYR A 61 -7.68 -8.64 6.95
C TYR A 61 -7.16 -7.24 7.27
N ALA A 62 -6.51 -7.09 8.43
CA ALA A 62 -5.72 -5.91 8.78
C ALA A 62 -4.23 -6.11 8.51
N GLY A 63 -3.83 -7.23 7.90
CA GLY A 63 -2.44 -7.57 7.62
C GLY A 63 -1.65 -8.13 8.80
N ASN A 64 -2.31 -8.50 9.90
CA ASN A 64 -1.68 -9.01 11.12
C ASN A 64 -1.66 -10.54 11.21
N GLY A 65 -2.13 -11.25 10.18
CA GLY A 65 -2.03 -12.70 10.09
C GLY A 65 -0.64 -13.18 9.65
N VAL A 66 -0.47 -14.49 9.54
CA VAL A 66 0.78 -15.10 9.03
C VAL A 66 1.11 -14.60 7.62
N VAL A 67 0.09 -14.33 6.82
CA VAL A 67 0.22 -13.74 5.49
C VAL A 67 -0.27 -12.29 5.53
N GLY A 68 0.65 -11.33 5.69
CA GLY A 68 0.33 -9.90 5.75
C GLY A 68 -0.35 -9.38 4.48
N LEU A 69 -0.13 -10.02 3.32
CA LEU A 69 -0.74 -9.66 2.04
C LEU A 69 -2.28 -9.79 1.99
N TRP A 70 -2.92 -10.40 3.01
CA TRP A 70 -4.37 -10.38 3.15
C TRP A 70 -4.95 -9.04 3.57
N SER A 71 -4.09 -8.06 3.89
CA SER A 71 -4.54 -6.69 4.17
C SER A 71 -5.50 -6.20 3.08
N GLN A 72 -6.61 -5.62 3.53
CA GLN A 72 -7.61 -5.00 2.67
C GLN A 72 -7.45 -3.49 2.71
N GLU A 73 -7.77 -2.80 1.64
CA GLU A 73 -7.76 -1.32 1.61
C GLU A 73 -8.62 -0.71 2.74
N TYR A 74 -9.68 -1.39 3.11
CA TYR A 74 -10.51 -1.01 4.26
C TYR A 74 -10.10 -1.71 5.57
N GLY A 75 -8.91 -2.34 5.61
CA GLY A 75 -8.41 -3.09 6.74
C GLY A 75 -7.96 -2.21 7.90
N ASN A 76 -8.88 -1.53 8.57
CA ASN A 76 -8.57 -0.69 9.72
C ASN A 76 -9.26 -1.18 10.98
N SER A 77 -8.50 -1.27 12.06
CA SER A 77 -9.01 -1.51 13.39
C SER A 77 -8.71 -0.33 14.31
N THR A 78 -9.76 0.34 14.76
CA THR A 78 -9.68 1.35 15.83
C THR A 78 -10.19 0.79 17.16
N GLY A 79 -10.44 -0.51 17.22
CA GLY A 79 -11.08 -1.12 18.40
C GLY A 79 -12.53 -0.66 18.62
N ASN A 80 -13.21 -0.20 17.57
CA ASN A 80 -14.52 0.48 17.56
C ASN A 80 -14.50 1.92 18.07
N ASP A 81 -13.33 2.49 18.39
CA ASP A 81 -13.23 3.90 18.76
C ASP A 81 -13.39 4.77 17.51
N LEU A 82 -14.01 5.93 17.69
CA LEU A 82 -14.09 6.95 16.66
C LEU A 82 -12.85 7.86 16.74
N THR A 83 -12.00 7.80 15.75
CA THR A 83 -10.72 8.54 15.72
C THR A 83 -10.68 9.55 14.58
N VAL A 84 -9.91 10.62 14.75
CA VAL A 84 -9.59 11.54 13.65
C VAL A 84 -8.52 10.87 12.79
N ASP A 85 -8.82 10.69 11.51
CA ASP A 85 -8.00 9.98 10.54
C ASP A 85 -7.45 10.91 9.44
N ARG A 86 -8.04 12.12 9.30
CA ARG A 86 -7.54 13.24 8.49
C ARG A 86 -7.92 14.55 9.15
N LEU A 87 -6.98 15.49 9.13
CA LEU A 87 -7.23 16.88 9.49
C LEU A 87 -6.24 17.76 8.74
N PHE A 88 -6.66 18.35 7.63
CA PHE A 88 -5.83 19.22 6.83
C PHE A 88 -6.63 20.33 6.15
N TYR A 89 -5.90 21.35 5.72
CA TYR A 89 -6.43 22.45 4.92
C TYR A 89 -5.74 22.48 3.56
N GLN A 90 -6.56 22.62 2.52
CA GLN A 90 -6.12 22.71 1.13
C GLN A 90 -6.69 23.97 0.49
N PHE A 91 -5.86 24.71 -0.25
CA PHE A 91 -6.28 25.95 -0.91
C PHE A 91 -5.52 26.19 -2.21
N PRO A 92 -6.20 26.77 -3.24
CA PRO A 92 -5.57 27.15 -4.48
C PRO A 92 -4.77 28.45 -4.32
N VAL A 93 -3.72 28.60 -5.13
CA VAL A 93 -2.97 29.86 -5.31
C VAL A 93 -2.79 30.10 -6.80
N GLY A 94 -3.53 31.09 -7.32
CA GLY A 94 -3.69 31.24 -8.75
C GLY A 94 -4.40 30.07 -9.37
N ASP A 95 -4.25 29.87 -10.67
CA ASP A 95 -4.97 28.87 -11.44
C ASP A 95 -4.24 27.51 -11.55
N GLU A 96 -2.97 27.47 -11.16
CA GLU A 96 -2.09 26.32 -11.42
C GLU A 96 -1.62 25.61 -10.13
N PHE A 97 -1.69 26.25 -8.96
CA PHE A 97 -1.12 25.71 -7.73
C PHE A 97 -2.19 25.37 -6.68
N THR A 98 -2.02 24.23 -6.02
CA THR A 98 -2.78 23.85 -4.84
C THR A 98 -1.83 23.52 -3.70
N PHE A 99 -2.03 24.14 -2.55
CA PHE A 99 -1.27 23.89 -1.33
C PHE A 99 -2.13 23.10 -0.34
N THR A 100 -1.51 22.13 0.31
CA THR A 100 -2.14 21.30 1.36
C THR A 100 -1.22 21.26 2.56
N GLY A 101 -1.79 21.34 3.76
CA GLY A 101 -1.03 21.17 4.99
C GLY A 101 -1.92 20.88 6.19
N GLY A 102 -1.41 20.14 7.14
CA GLY A 102 -2.17 19.81 8.35
C GLY A 102 -1.43 18.93 9.35
N PRO A 103 -1.99 18.80 10.54
CA PRO A 103 -1.43 17.92 11.57
C PRO A 103 -1.62 16.44 11.25
N LEU A 104 -2.55 16.10 10.34
CA LEU A 104 -2.82 14.73 9.92
C LEU A 104 -3.28 14.71 8.45
N VAL A 105 -2.32 14.63 7.54
CA VAL A 105 -2.50 14.51 6.09
C VAL A 105 -1.87 13.21 5.63
N ARG A 106 -2.40 12.61 4.58
CA ARG A 106 -1.82 11.40 3.98
C ARG A 106 -1.18 11.74 2.62
N GLN A 107 -0.21 10.96 2.18
CA GLN A 107 0.54 11.18 0.97
C GLN A 107 -0.35 11.41 -0.27
N ASP A 108 -1.39 10.60 -0.43
CA ASP A 108 -2.34 10.68 -1.56
C ASP A 108 -3.21 11.94 -1.54
N ASP A 109 -3.44 12.54 -0.37
CA ASP A 109 -4.16 13.83 -0.28
C ASP A 109 -3.39 14.97 -0.96
N MET A 110 -2.10 14.76 -1.28
CA MET A 110 -1.18 15.76 -1.86
C MET A 110 -0.64 15.34 -3.25
N LEU A 111 -1.22 14.32 -3.89
CA LEU A 111 -0.93 13.95 -5.28
C LEU A 111 -1.96 14.55 -6.22
N ALA A 112 -1.50 15.13 -7.34
CA ALA A 112 -2.38 15.64 -8.38
C ALA A 112 -3.19 14.53 -9.06
N VAL A 113 -2.55 13.38 -9.25
CA VAL A 113 -3.12 12.23 -9.96
C VAL A 113 -2.78 10.95 -9.20
N TRP A 114 -3.77 10.10 -8.94
CA TRP A 114 -3.51 8.71 -8.57
C TRP A 114 -3.13 7.94 -9.84
N PRO A 115 -1.96 7.28 -9.88
CA PRO A 115 -1.39 6.81 -11.15
C PRO A 115 -1.93 5.43 -11.58
N ALA A 116 -3.24 5.26 -11.55
CA ALA A 116 -3.91 4.03 -11.95
C ALA A 116 -5.36 4.30 -12.37
N ALA A 117 -5.84 3.58 -13.38
CA ALA A 117 -7.27 3.45 -13.68
C ALA A 117 -7.89 2.26 -12.92
N TYR A 118 -7.08 1.31 -12.43
CA TYR A 118 -7.56 0.20 -11.59
C TYR A 118 -8.12 0.76 -10.28
N PRO A 119 -9.31 0.34 -9.84
CA PRO A 119 -10.00 1.00 -8.73
C PRO A 119 -9.24 0.81 -7.42
N ALA A 120 -8.68 1.92 -6.90
CA ALA A 120 -8.21 1.97 -5.54
C ALA A 120 -9.35 1.68 -4.57
N ALA A 121 -9.06 1.01 -3.48
CA ALA A 121 -10.03 0.70 -2.44
C ALA A 121 -11.06 -0.40 -2.78
N MET A 122 -10.84 -1.22 -3.82
CA MET A 122 -11.79 -2.31 -4.07
C MET A 122 -11.63 -3.51 -3.16
N THR A 123 -10.45 -4.14 -3.12
CA THR A 123 -10.24 -5.34 -2.29
C THR A 123 -8.85 -5.39 -1.66
N VAL A 124 -7.92 -6.21 -2.17
CA VAL A 124 -6.59 -6.39 -1.58
C VAL A 124 -5.78 -5.11 -1.66
N ASP A 125 -5.25 -4.70 -0.53
CA ASP A 125 -4.53 -3.45 -0.34
C ASP A 125 -3.38 -3.28 -1.33
N PHE A 126 -2.59 -4.31 -1.60
CA PHE A 126 -1.47 -4.24 -2.54
C PHE A 126 -1.84 -3.67 -3.92
N PHE A 127 -2.99 -4.06 -4.49
CA PHE A 127 -3.40 -3.59 -5.81
C PHE A 127 -3.87 -2.14 -5.83
N THR A 128 -4.01 -1.51 -4.67
CA THR A 128 -4.37 -0.10 -4.53
C THR A 128 -3.16 0.84 -4.54
N TYR A 129 -1.92 0.33 -4.58
CA TYR A 129 -0.68 1.10 -4.52
C TYR A 129 0.00 1.33 -5.89
N ALA A 130 -0.75 1.20 -6.98
CA ALA A 130 -0.24 1.37 -8.34
C ALA A 130 1.04 0.56 -8.63
N GLY A 131 1.20 -0.62 -8.00
CA GLY A 131 2.33 -1.52 -8.16
C GLY A 131 3.64 -1.08 -7.49
N ALA A 132 3.64 0.02 -6.75
CA ALA A 132 4.84 0.58 -6.15
C ALA A 132 4.61 1.04 -4.69
N PRO A 133 4.35 0.12 -3.74
CA PRO A 133 4.06 0.48 -2.34
C PRO A 133 5.15 1.31 -1.67
N GLY A 134 6.42 1.17 -2.08
CA GLY A 134 7.49 1.98 -1.54
C GLY A 134 7.41 3.46 -1.92
N ALA A 135 6.97 3.76 -3.14
CA ALA A 135 6.83 5.13 -3.62
C ALA A 135 5.46 5.75 -3.27
N TYR A 136 4.40 4.96 -3.32
CA TYR A 136 3.02 5.37 -2.99
C TYR A 136 2.56 4.79 -1.66
N ASN A 137 3.35 4.96 -0.61
CA ASN A 137 3.23 4.26 0.67
C ASN A 137 2.09 4.74 1.58
N LEU A 138 1.36 5.77 1.20
CA LEU A 138 0.22 6.34 1.92
C LEU A 138 0.54 6.74 3.37
N THR A 139 1.78 7.07 3.67
CA THR A 139 2.18 7.60 4.99
C THR A 139 1.29 8.77 5.38
N ALA A 140 0.86 8.77 6.63
CA ALA A 140 0.03 9.82 7.22
C ALA A 140 0.71 10.42 8.45
N GLY A 141 0.52 11.72 8.66
CA GLY A 141 1.11 12.45 9.78
C GLY A 141 1.04 13.97 9.58
N ALA A 142 1.82 14.68 10.36
CA ALA A 142 1.97 16.11 10.18
C ALA A 142 2.76 16.41 8.91
N GLY A 143 2.19 17.18 7.99
CA GLY A 143 2.83 17.39 6.71
C GLY A 143 2.25 18.52 5.88
N ALA A 144 2.94 18.79 4.77
CA ALA A 144 2.51 19.76 3.77
C ALA A 144 2.99 19.35 2.38
N GLY A 145 2.29 19.83 1.37
CA GLY A 145 2.62 19.60 -0.02
C GLY A 145 2.07 20.67 -0.96
N VAL A 146 2.56 20.61 -2.18
CA VAL A 146 2.15 21.48 -3.27
C VAL A 146 1.93 20.65 -4.52
N ILE A 147 0.86 20.97 -5.21
CA ILE A 147 0.52 20.48 -6.55
C ILE A 147 0.61 21.65 -7.51
N TRP A 148 1.30 21.45 -8.62
CA TRP A 148 1.23 22.30 -9.81
C TRP A 148 0.59 21.51 -10.93
N SER A 149 -0.43 22.09 -11.58
CA SER A 149 -1.15 21.48 -12.69
C SER A 149 -1.31 22.50 -13.80
N LYS A 150 -0.95 22.11 -15.02
CA LYS A 150 -1.16 22.90 -16.22
C LYS A 150 -1.41 22.01 -17.42
N ASP A 151 -2.54 22.25 -18.10
CA ASP A 151 -3.04 21.34 -19.13
C ASP A 151 -3.09 19.90 -18.55
N ASP A 152 -2.45 18.94 -19.19
CA ASP A 152 -2.39 17.55 -18.73
C ASP A 152 -1.13 17.23 -17.88
N PHE A 153 -0.25 18.21 -17.69
CA PHE A 153 0.99 18.05 -16.89
C PHE A 153 0.74 18.36 -15.41
N ASN A 154 1.28 17.52 -14.56
CA ASN A 154 1.19 17.72 -13.11
C ASN A 154 2.52 17.42 -12.43
N VAL A 155 2.80 18.21 -11.41
CA VAL A 155 3.92 18.00 -10.48
C VAL A 155 3.39 18.07 -9.07
N SER A 156 3.63 17.04 -8.27
CA SER A 156 3.30 17.02 -6.84
C SER A 156 4.58 16.87 -6.03
N ALA A 157 4.68 17.62 -4.95
CA ALA A 157 5.77 17.49 -3.98
C ALA A 157 5.21 17.59 -2.56
N SER A 158 5.57 16.65 -1.69
CA SER A 158 5.08 16.63 -0.32
C SER A 158 6.12 16.13 0.67
N TYR A 159 5.96 16.54 1.92
CA TYR A 159 6.69 16.03 3.07
C TYR A 159 5.72 15.72 4.20
N ILE A 160 5.89 14.57 4.84
CA ILE A 160 5.13 14.12 6.00
C ILE A 160 6.11 13.61 7.05
N SER A 161 5.84 13.91 8.30
CA SER A 161 6.43 13.24 9.45
C SER A 161 5.34 12.43 10.18
N SER A 162 5.52 11.11 10.25
CA SER A 162 4.54 10.19 10.89
C SER A 162 4.40 10.43 12.39
N ASN A 163 5.44 10.96 13.04
CA ASN A 163 5.52 11.34 14.44
C ASN A 163 5.75 12.84 14.64
N GLY A 164 5.29 13.66 13.68
CA GLY A 164 5.48 15.10 13.65
C GLY A 164 4.85 15.88 14.80
N ASN A 165 4.00 15.25 15.61
CA ASN A 165 3.43 15.80 16.84
C ASN A 165 4.34 15.66 18.07
N GLY A 166 5.47 14.91 17.96
CA GLY A 166 6.48 14.79 19.01
C GLY A 166 7.27 16.09 19.17
N SER A 167 7.60 16.46 20.41
CA SER A 167 8.39 17.66 20.70
C SER A 167 9.86 17.36 21.02
N ASP A 168 10.23 16.09 21.15
CA ASP A 168 11.59 15.63 21.36
C ASP A 168 12.24 15.36 19.99
N PRO A 169 13.30 16.11 19.61
CA PRO A 169 13.93 15.96 18.30
C PRO A 169 14.62 14.60 18.07
N ASP A 170 14.94 13.88 19.12
CA ASP A 170 15.56 12.55 19.04
C ASP A 170 14.53 11.42 18.79
N THR A 171 13.26 11.70 18.98
CA THR A 171 12.18 10.68 18.88
C THR A 171 10.96 11.12 18.08
N GLY A 172 10.96 12.33 17.52
CA GLY A 172 9.83 12.87 16.78
C GLY A 172 10.08 14.27 16.27
N GLY A 173 9.02 14.93 15.81
CA GLY A 173 9.06 16.30 15.27
C GLY A 173 9.04 16.33 13.75
N ILE A 174 9.30 17.51 13.19
CA ILE A 174 9.30 17.75 11.73
C ILE A 174 10.72 18.09 11.31
N ALA A 175 11.28 17.33 10.36
CA ALA A 175 12.65 17.48 9.85
C ALA A 175 13.72 17.47 10.96
N THR A 176 13.54 16.59 11.93
CA THR A 176 14.49 16.31 13.02
C THR A 176 15.13 14.93 12.82
N ASP A 177 16.15 14.60 13.58
CA ASP A 177 16.83 13.30 13.51
C ASP A 177 15.89 12.14 13.91
N GLY A 178 14.96 12.37 14.86
CA GLY A 178 13.95 11.40 15.28
C GLY A 178 12.66 11.39 14.45
N ALA A 179 12.58 12.18 13.38
CA ALA A 179 11.38 12.24 12.55
C ALA A 179 11.25 11.02 11.65
N GLY A 180 10.09 10.36 11.68
CA GLY A 180 9.69 9.41 10.65
C GLY A 180 9.35 10.13 9.35
N SER A 181 10.38 10.53 8.59
CA SER A 181 10.26 11.42 7.43
C SER A 181 9.83 10.67 6.17
N ASN A 182 8.88 11.25 5.44
CA ASN A 182 8.44 10.76 4.14
C ASN A 182 8.33 11.92 3.14
N GLY A 183 9.20 11.95 2.16
CA GLY A 183 9.24 12.98 1.11
C GLY A 183 8.89 12.37 -0.24
N THR A 184 7.89 12.91 -0.94
CA THR A 184 7.43 12.39 -2.23
C THR A 184 7.46 13.47 -3.30
N VAL A 185 7.93 13.12 -4.49
CA VAL A 185 7.79 13.92 -5.72
C VAL A 185 7.19 13.04 -6.81
N GLN A 186 6.14 13.51 -7.46
CA GLN A 186 5.54 12.86 -8.64
C GLN A 186 5.51 13.84 -9.82
N LEU A 187 5.84 13.34 -10.98
CA LEU A 187 5.61 13.97 -12.28
C LEU A 187 4.62 13.11 -13.05
N SER A 188 3.56 13.71 -13.59
CA SER A 188 2.59 12.97 -14.41
C SER A 188 2.16 13.77 -15.64
N TYR A 189 1.82 13.02 -16.67
CA TYR A 189 1.08 13.50 -17.83
C TYR A 189 -0.18 12.64 -17.94
N ALA A 190 -1.33 13.26 -17.79
CA ALA A 190 -2.60 12.56 -17.57
C ALA A 190 -3.76 13.21 -18.37
N PRO A 191 -3.78 13.05 -19.70
CA PRO A 191 -4.96 13.37 -20.50
C PRO A 191 -6.12 12.43 -20.14
N GLU A 192 -7.30 12.72 -20.69
CA GLU A 192 -8.57 12.13 -20.26
C GLU A 192 -8.59 10.59 -20.26
N GLN A 193 -7.98 9.94 -21.25
CA GLN A 193 -8.12 8.49 -21.46
C GLN A 193 -6.90 7.67 -21.01
N TRP A 194 -5.78 8.27 -20.77
CA TRP A 194 -4.56 7.57 -20.39
C TRP A 194 -3.67 8.47 -19.56
N GLY A 195 -2.65 7.89 -18.99
CA GLY A 195 -1.63 8.68 -18.32
C GLY A 195 -0.40 7.85 -18.02
N VAL A 196 0.66 8.59 -17.71
CA VAL A 196 1.92 8.06 -17.22
C VAL A 196 2.39 8.90 -16.04
N ALA A 197 2.99 8.25 -15.05
CA ALA A 197 3.56 8.92 -13.91
C ALA A 197 4.90 8.31 -13.53
N VAL A 198 5.81 9.16 -13.08
CA VAL A 198 7.04 8.75 -12.40
C VAL A 198 7.05 9.40 -11.02
N ALA A 199 7.42 8.63 -10.01
CA ALA A 199 7.53 9.14 -8.65
C ALA A 199 8.84 8.73 -8.00
N TYR A 200 9.27 9.57 -7.08
CA TYR A 200 10.36 9.29 -6.16
C TYR A 200 9.88 9.54 -4.74
N ASN A 201 10.23 8.62 -3.83
CA ASN A 201 9.97 8.76 -2.41
C ASN A 201 11.25 8.50 -1.60
N TYR A 202 11.47 9.36 -0.63
CA TYR A 202 12.44 9.18 0.44
C TYR A 202 11.69 8.84 1.72
N GLY A 203 12.00 7.72 2.34
CA GLY A 203 11.44 7.29 3.63
C GLY A 203 12.54 7.04 4.64
N SER A 204 12.48 7.69 5.80
CA SER A 204 13.37 7.44 6.94
C SER A 204 12.57 6.73 8.01
N THR A 205 13.07 5.57 8.44
CA THR A 205 12.44 4.76 9.50
C THR A 205 13.18 4.88 10.84
N ASP A 206 14.17 5.78 10.94
CA ASP A 206 14.95 5.98 12.15
C ASP A 206 14.01 6.21 13.33
N ASN A 207 14.06 5.30 14.29
CA ASN A 207 13.26 5.23 15.52
C ASN A 207 11.73 5.07 15.35
N ASN A 208 11.20 4.99 14.13
CA ASN A 208 9.80 4.71 13.89
C ASN A 208 9.64 3.86 12.63
N ASP A 209 9.12 2.68 12.80
CA ASP A 209 8.73 1.81 11.69
C ASP A 209 7.61 2.51 10.88
N LEU A 210 7.97 3.14 9.77
CA LEU A 210 7.01 3.78 8.87
C LEU A 210 6.15 2.77 8.13
N GLY A 211 6.53 1.48 8.17
CA GLY A 211 5.82 0.46 7.41
C GLY A 211 5.69 0.83 5.94
N LEU A 212 6.79 1.31 5.30
CA LEU A 212 6.76 1.88 3.95
C LEU A 212 6.02 1.03 2.92
N TYR A 213 6.05 -0.28 3.08
CA TYR A 213 5.29 -1.15 2.18
C TYR A 213 3.88 -1.45 2.71
N SER A 214 3.51 -0.89 3.86
CA SER A 214 2.20 -1.09 4.51
C SER A 214 1.79 -2.56 4.60
N GLY A 215 2.76 -3.47 4.87
CA GLY A 215 2.55 -4.92 4.82
C GLY A 215 2.50 -5.51 3.41
N ASN A 216 2.57 -4.69 2.35
CA ASN A 216 2.48 -5.12 0.95
C ASN A 216 3.81 -5.63 0.40
N GLY A 217 4.47 -6.48 1.16
CA GLY A 217 5.74 -7.11 0.81
C GLY A 217 5.89 -8.47 1.47
N THR A 218 6.93 -9.19 1.05
CA THR A 218 7.35 -10.40 1.75
C THR A 218 7.82 -10.05 3.17
N PRO A 219 7.81 -11.01 4.11
CA PRO A 219 8.38 -10.78 5.45
C PRO A 219 9.81 -10.25 5.41
N LEU A 220 10.65 -10.74 4.47
CA LEU A 220 12.00 -10.26 4.30
C LEU A 220 12.03 -8.79 3.85
N ALA A 221 11.25 -8.41 2.84
CA ALA A 221 11.18 -7.03 2.37
C ALA A 221 10.73 -6.08 3.49
N ASN A 222 9.70 -6.45 4.25
CA ASN A 222 9.22 -5.66 5.38
C ASN A 222 10.27 -5.55 6.50
N LYS A 223 10.97 -6.64 6.83
CA LYS A 223 12.03 -6.66 7.84
C LYS A 223 13.19 -5.74 7.47
N LEU A 224 13.64 -5.78 6.20
CA LEU A 224 14.82 -5.03 5.76
C LEU A 224 14.58 -3.52 5.70
N GLN A 225 13.35 -3.08 5.44
CA GLN A 225 13.03 -1.65 5.42
C GLN A 225 12.81 -1.04 6.82
N ALA A 226 12.59 -1.86 7.85
CA ALA A 226 12.17 -1.40 9.17
C ALA A 226 13.23 -0.61 9.96
N ASN A 227 14.49 -0.61 9.56
CA ASN A 227 15.57 0.10 10.27
C ASN A 227 16.54 0.75 9.26
N GLY A 228 16.09 1.77 8.54
CA GLY A 228 16.99 2.45 7.61
C GLY A 228 16.31 3.51 6.77
N VAL A 229 17.07 4.03 5.84
CA VAL A 229 16.59 4.97 4.84
C VAL A 229 16.28 4.22 3.56
N THR A 230 15.06 4.36 3.07
CA THR A 230 14.63 3.75 1.80
C THR A 230 14.38 4.85 0.76
N ASN A 231 15.00 4.67 -0.40
CA ASN A 231 14.76 5.47 -1.60
C ASN A 231 13.97 4.62 -2.58
N SER A 232 12.80 5.08 -2.98
CA SER A 232 11.89 4.36 -3.84
C SER A 232 11.63 5.14 -5.13
N ALA A 233 11.60 4.45 -6.26
CA ALA A 233 11.17 5.01 -7.53
C ALA A 233 10.02 4.19 -8.11
N ALA A 234 9.08 4.87 -8.76
CA ALA A 234 7.93 4.25 -9.41
C ALA A 234 7.77 4.72 -10.85
N LEU A 235 7.29 3.80 -11.69
CA LEU A 235 6.79 4.06 -13.03
C LEU A 235 5.41 3.44 -13.14
N SER A 236 4.42 4.23 -13.52
CA SER A 236 3.04 3.80 -13.67
C SER A 236 2.45 4.31 -14.98
N ALA A 237 1.59 3.52 -15.60
CA ALA A 237 0.84 3.89 -16.79
C ALA A 237 -0.56 3.28 -16.75
N TRP A 238 -1.53 3.99 -17.29
CA TRP A 238 -2.91 3.53 -17.39
C TRP A 238 -3.56 4.00 -18.67
N TRP A 239 -4.58 3.27 -19.06
CA TRP A 239 -5.40 3.59 -20.22
C TRP A 239 -6.86 3.14 -19.98
N MET A 240 -7.80 3.94 -20.42
CA MET A 240 -9.23 3.69 -20.34
C MET A 240 -9.85 3.80 -21.74
N PRO A 241 -10.72 2.87 -22.17
CA PRO A 241 -11.44 3.00 -23.43
C PRO A 241 -12.45 4.16 -23.35
N GLU A 242 -12.75 4.79 -24.50
CA GLU A 242 -13.78 5.84 -24.60
C GLU A 242 -15.18 5.30 -24.26
N GLU A 243 -15.45 4.07 -24.65
CA GLU A 243 -16.73 3.42 -24.45
C GLU A 243 -16.53 2.13 -23.65
N THR A 244 -17.45 1.87 -22.74
CA THR A 244 -17.49 0.62 -21.98
C THR A 244 -17.81 -0.55 -22.89
N GLY A 245 -17.26 -1.74 -22.61
CA GLY A 245 -17.49 -2.91 -23.44
C GLY A 245 -16.55 -4.07 -23.17
N PHE A 246 -16.19 -4.81 -24.22
CA PHE A 246 -15.34 -5.97 -24.10
C PHE A 246 -13.87 -5.63 -23.76
N ILE A 247 -13.41 -4.43 -24.13
CA ILE A 247 -12.03 -3.98 -23.89
C ILE A 247 -11.98 -3.34 -22.50
N PRO A 248 -11.14 -3.86 -21.57
CA PRO A 248 -11.02 -3.29 -20.23
C PRO A 248 -10.17 -2.01 -20.23
N SER A 249 -10.30 -1.22 -19.19
CA SER A 249 -9.20 -0.34 -18.78
C SER A 249 -8.00 -1.17 -18.33
N VAL A 250 -6.81 -0.62 -18.51
CA VAL A 250 -5.54 -1.29 -18.19
C VAL A 250 -4.71 -0.36 -17.32
N SER A 251 -4.19 -0.88 -16.23
CA SER A 251 -3.20 -0.18 -15.40
C SER A 251 -2.00 -1.08 -15.17
N ALA A 252 -0.82 -0.49 -15.22
CA ALA A 252 0.42 -1.19 -14.91
C ALA A 252 1.33 -0.27 -14.10
N GLY A 253 2.01 -0.85 -13.13
CA GLY A 253 2.98 -0.13 -12.31
C GLY A 253 4.14 -1.00 -11.88
N TRP A 254 5.27 -0.36 -11.68
CA TRP A 254 6.49 -0.99 -11.21
C TRP A 254 7.20 -0.06 -10.23
N GLY A 255 7.70 -0.64 -9.14
CA GLY A 255 8.50 0.03 -8.12
C GLY A 255 9.84 -0.65 -7.90
N ILE A 256 10.85 0.15 -7.63
CA ILE A 256 12.16 -0.30 -7.16
C ILE A 256 12.56 0.49 -5.93
N ASN A 257 13.10 -0.21 -4.94
CA ASN A 257 13.47 0.38 -3.66
C ASN A 257 14.91 0.00 -3.33
N SER A 258 15.67 0.97 -2.83
CA SER A 258 17.01 0.78 -2.27
C SER A 258 16.97 1.19 -0.81
N THR A 259 17.22 0.25 0.09
CA THR A 259 17.24 0.48 1.54
C THR A 259 18.67 0.44 2.05
N ASN A 260 19.10 1.50 2.71
CA ASN A 260 20.36 1.57 3.43
C ASN A 260 20.11 1.20 4.90
N SER A 261 20.64 0.06 5.33
CA SER A 261 20.42 -0.52 6.66
C SER A 261 21.49 -0.15 7.68
N SER A 262 22.46 0.70 7.33
CA SER A 262 23.65 0.93 8.15
C SER A 262 23.64 2.27 8.92
N ALA A 263 22.55 3.06 8.86
CA ALA A 263 22.56 4.43 9.34
C ALA A 263 22.87 4.58 10.84
N ASP A 264 22.45 3.64 11.71
CA ASP A 264 22.54 3.83 13.18
C ASP A 264 23.27 2.73 13.98
N GLY A 265 24.11 1.94 13.36
CA GLY A 265 24.94 0.96 14.07
C GLY A 265 24.20 -0.28 14.61
N ASN A 266 22.89 -0.33 14.53
CA ASN A 266 22.04 -1.48 14.82
C ASN A 266 21.73 -2.28 13.55
N GLY A 267 22.76 -2.58 12.76
CA GLY A 267 22.62 -3.23 11.47
C GLY A 267 21.70 -4.44 11.52
N ILE A 268 20.74 -4.48 10.59
CA ILE A 268 19.94 -5.68 10.36
C ILE A 268 20.88 -6.80 9.99
N THR A 269 20.66 -7.98 10.56
CA THR A 269 21.40 -9.19 10.20
C THR A 269 20.55 -10.10 9.32
N TYR A 270 21.19 -10.64 8.30
CA TYR A 270 20.62 -11.68 7.46
C TYR A 270 21.67 -12.79 7.30
N ASP A 271 21.28 -14.04 7.58
CA ASP A 271 22.17 -15.21 7.52
C ASP A 271 23.47 -14.99 8.32
N GLY A 272 23.32 -14.41 9.53
CA GLY A 272 24.44 -14.11 10.45
C GLY A 272 25.37 -12.98 10.04
N SER A 273 25.12 -12.31 8.92
CA SER A 273 25.91 -11.18 8.42
C SER A 273 25.18 -9.87 8.61
N VAL A 274 25.91 -8.80 8.95
CA VAL A 274 25.38 -7.44 9.00
C VAL A 274 25.19 -6.94 7.58
N LEU A 275 24.03 -6.36 7.28
CA LEU A 275 23.70 -5.78 5.97
C LEU A 275 24.15 -4.34 5.86
N GLU A 276 24.58 -3.93 4.66
CA GLU A 276 24.82 -2.53 4.30
C GLU A 276 23.60 -1.96 3.56
N SER A 277 23.10 -2.71 2.58
CA SER A 277 21.92 -2.31 1.80
C SER A 277 21.14 -3.50 1.26
N SER A 278 19.94 -3.22 0.78
CA SER A 278 19.12 -4.18 0.05
C SER A 278 18.38 -3.49 -1.10
N THR A 279 18.09 -4.26 -2.15
CA THR A 279 17.22 -3.82 -3.24
C THR A 279 15.98 -4.70 -3.29
N SER A 280 14.81 -4.07 -3.37
CA SER A 280 13.53 -4.74 -3.55
C SER A 280 12.76 -4.15 -4.71
N GLN A 281 11.81 -4.91 -5.24
CA GLN A 281 10.97 -4.51 -6.35
C GLN A 281 9.52 -4.93 -6.11
N SER A 282 8.62 -4.31 -6.86
CA SER A 282 7.20 -4.67 -6.91
C SER A 282 6.64 -4.33 -8.28
N TRP A 283 5.57 -4.98 -8.69
CA TRP A 283 4.85 -4.62 -9.92
C TRP A 283 3.44 -5.18 -9.91
N TYR A 284 2.55 -4.57 -10.70
CA TYR A 284 1.22 -5.10 -10.94
C TYR A 284 0.73 -4.76 -12.35
N VAL A 285 -0.26 -5.52 -12.79
CA VAL A 285 -1.16 -5.21 -13.91
C VAL A 285 -2.58 -5.42 -13.43
N GLY A 286 -3.42 -4.40 -13.61
CA GLY A 286 -4.84 -4.42 -13.29
C GLY A 286 -5.68 -4.18 -14.54
N LEU A 287 -6.78 -4.91 -14.64
CA LEU A 287 -7.79 -4.81 -15.71
C LEU A 287 -9.15 -4.55 -15.06
N GLU A 288 -9.92 -3.61 -15.61
CA GLU A 288 -11.29 -3.37 -15.18
C GLU A 288 -12.22 -3.21 -16.39
N TRP A 289 -13.31 -3.94 -16.36
CA TRP A 289 -14.41 -3.79 -17.29
C TRP A 289 -15.53 -3.04 -16.59
N ALA A 290 -15.69 -1.76 -16.91
CA ALA A 290 -16.84 -0.99 -16.47
C ALA A 290 -18.10 -1.46 -17.22
N ASP A 291 -19.27 -1.35 -16.58
CA ASP A 291 -20.55 -1.81 -17.08
C ASP A 291 -20.59 -3.32 -17.44
N ALA A 292 -19.74 -4.11 -16.77
CA ALA A 292 -19.63 -5.53 -17.02
C ALA A 292 -20.97 -6.25 -16.79
N PHE A 293 -21.53 -6.83 -17.84
CA PHE A 293 -22.82 -7.54 -17.91
C PHE A 293 -24.05 -6.66 -17.65
N LEU A 294 -23.97 -5.66 -16.78
CA LEU A 294 -25.04 -4.71 -16.45
C LEU A 294 -24.42 -3.33 -16.23
N GLU A 295 -25.15 -2.30 -16.66
CA GLU A 295 -24.76 -0.90 -16.44
C GLU A 295 -24.56 -0.60 -14.93
N GLY A 296 -23.50 0.11 -14.62
CA GLY A 296 -23.09 0.45 -13.25
C GLY A 296 -22.30 -0.63 -12.52
N ASN A 297 -22.19 -1.85 -13.05
CA ASN A 297 -21.37 -2.90 -12.46
C ASN A 297 -19.94 -2.86 -13.00
N ALA A 298 -18.99 -3.48 -12.27
CA ALA A 298 -17.61 -3.60 -12.73
C ALA A 298 -17.05 -4.99 -12.46
N LEU A 299 -16.23 -5.50 -13.38
CA LEU A 299 -15.43 -6.69 -13.20
C LEU A 299 -13.96 -6.28 -13.15
N GLY A 300 -13.25 -6.66 -12.12
CA GLY A 300 -11.82 -6.36 -11.97
C GLY A 300 -10.98 -7.62 -11.84
N PHE A 301 -9.81 -7.60 -12.45
CA PHE A 301 -8.78 -8.63 -12.32
C PHE A 301 -7.43 -7.97 -12.17
N ALA A 302 -6.64 -8.42 -11.22
CA ALA A 302 -5.26 -7.96 -11.07
C ALA A 302 -4.30 -9.11 -10.80
N VAL A 303 -3.06 -8.93 -11.24
CA VAL A 303 -1.93 -9.79 -10.95
C VAL A 303 -0.70 -8.94 -10.68
N GLY A 304 0.14 -9.37 -9.75
CA GLY A 304 1.38 -8.66 -9.45
C GLY A 304 2.28 -9.43 -8.51
N GLN A 305 3.42 -8.81 -8.23
CA GLN A 305 4.33 -9.24 -7.18
C GLN A 305 4.41 -8.12 -6.13
N PRO A 306 3.80 -8.32 -4.95
CA PRO A 306 4.07 -7.49 -3.78
C PRO A 306 5.57 -7.37 -3.53
N THR A 307 5.99 -6.33 -2.85
CA THR A 307 7.41 -6.01 -2.68
C THR A 307 8.21 -7.23 -2.22
N PHE A 308 9.25 -7.56 -2.98
CA PHE A 308 10.14 -8.70 -2.75
C PHE A 308 11.60 -8.28 -2.92
N VAL A 309 12.49 -8.89 -2.15
CA VAL A 309 13.93 -8.60 -2.19
C VAL A 309 14.57 -9.28 -3.39
N THR A 310 15.40 -8.55 -4.12
CA THR A 310 16.16 -9.06 -5.27
C THR A 310 17.65 -9.18 -5.00
N SER A 311 18.19 -8.32 -4.14
CA SER A 311 19.61 -8.40 -3.74
C SER A 311 19.83 -7.84 -2.33
N ILE A 312 20.89 -8.33 -1.74
CA ILE A 312 21.36 -7.93 -0.41
C ILE A 312 22.86 -7.71 -0.47
N ASP A 313 23.33 -6.56 0.02
CA ASP A 313 24.75 -6.24 0.18
C ASP A 313 25.13 -6.48 1.65
N LYS A 314 26.08 -7.37 1.84
CA LYS A 314 26.57 -7.75 3.18
C LYS A 314 27.86 -7.02 3.50
N LYS A 315 28.00 -6.52 4.71
CA LYS A 315 29.24 -5.93 5.20
C LYS A 315 30.35 -6.97 5.23
N ASN A 316 31.45 -6.73 4.51
CA ASN A 316 32.61 -7.61 4.41
C ASN A 316 32.35 -8.98 3.73
N SER A 317 31.35 -9.10 2.90
CA SER A 317 31.05 -10.30 2.13
C SER A 317 30.64 -9.96 0.69
N SER A 318 30.45 -10.96 -0.16
CA SER A 318 29.90 -10.76 -1.50
C SER A 318 28.40 -10.50 -1.44
N ASP A 319 27.93 -9.69 -2.38
CA ASP A 319 26.50 -9.46 -2.58
C ASP A 319 25.81 -10.78 -2.95
N ASP A 320 24.61 -10.98 -2.41
CA ASP A 320 23.82 -12.16 -2.67
C ASP A 320 22.52 -11.79 -3.43
N PHE A 321 22.26 -12.56 -4.48
CA PHE A 321 20.92 -12.57 -5.09
C PHE A 321 19.95 -13.33 -4.18
N VAL A 322 18.77 -12.77 -3.98
CA VAL A 322 17.73 -13.37 -3.15
C VAL A 322 16.52 -13.74 -3.99
N ALA A 323 16.10 -14.98 -3.90
CA ALA A 323 14.93 -15.52 -4.62
C ALA A 323 13.66 -15.37 -3.77
N ASP A 324 13.32 -14.14 -3.39
CA ASP A 324 12.20 -13.79 -2.49
C ASP A 324 10.86 -13.61 -3.22
N GLY A 325 10.78 -13.95 -4.51
CA GLY A 325 9.61 -13.67 -5.35
C GLY A 325 8.33 -14.39 -4.91
N ASN A 326 7.23 -13.69 -5.02
CA ASN A 326 5.87 -14.10 -4.74
C ASN A 326 4.94 -13.70 -5.89
N TYR A 327 3.66 -14.11 -5.86
CA TYR A 327 2.62 -13.60 -6.76
C TYR A 327 1.32 -13.41 -6.01
N ALA A 328 0.62 -12.33 -6.34
CA ALA A 328 -0.72 -12.03 -5.88
C ALA A 328 -1.68 -11.95 -7.07
N PHE A 329 -2.88 -12.48 -6.88
CA PHE A 329 -3.98 -12.44 -7.85
C PHE A 329 -5.26 -12.03 -7.16
N GLU A 330 -6.05 -11.21 -7.85
CA GLU A 330 -7.36 -10.77 -7.40
C GLU A 330 -8.36 -10.82 -8.56
N LEU A 331 -9.57 -11.28 -8.26
CA LEU A 331 -10.72 -11.17 -9.13
C LEU A 331 -11.91 -10.73 -8.31
N PHE A 332 -12.56 -9.63 -8.71
CA PHE A 332 -13.79 -9.17 -8.07
C PHE A 332 -14.87 -8.82 -9.08
N TYR A 333 -16.10 -8.83 -8.62
CA TYR A 333 -17.24 -8.28 -9.33
C TYR A 333 -17.98 -7.29 -8.44
N ASN A 334 -18.01 -6.02 -8.84
CA ASN A 334 -18.75 -4.99 -8.12
C ASN A 334 -20.18 -4.92 -8.63
N PHE A 335 -21.12 -5.28 -7.79
CA PHE A 335 -22.54 -5.25 -8.09
C PHE A 335 -23.15 -3.96 -7.53
N GLN A 336 -23.57 -3.05 -8.40
CA GLN A 336 -24.27 -1.83 -7.99
C GLN A 336 -25.75 -2.15 -7.78
N VAL A 337 -26.16 -2.27 -6.50
CA VAL A 337 -27.52 -2.65 -6.12
C VAL A 337 -28.46 -1.44 -6.19
N THR A 338 -27.99 -0.30 -5.72
CA THR A 338 -28.63 1.02 -5.81
C THR A 338 -27.55 2.09 -5.93
N ASP A 339 -27.91 3.34 -6.15
CA ASP A 339 -26.96 4.47 -6.21
C ASP A 339 -26.08 4.57 -4.93
N ASN A 340 -26.56 4.04 -3.81
CA ASN A 340 -25.91 4.14 -2.50
C ASN A 340 -25.41 2.81 -1.94
N ILE A 341 -25.66 1.69 -2.63
CA ILE A 341 -25.31 0.36 -2.12
C ILE A 341 -24.64 -0.45 -3.21
N SER A 342 -23.45 -0.95 -2.94
CA SER A 342 -22.78 -1.96 -3.77
C SER A 342 -22.39 -3.19 -2.98
N VAL A 343 -22.32 -4.33 -3.66
CA VAL A 343 -21.87 -5.61 -3.11
C VAL A 343 -20.77 -6.16 -4.01
N THR A 344 -19.62 -6.41 -3.44
CA THR A 344 -18.41 -6.84 -4.16
C THR A 344 -17.92 -8.18 -3.65
N PRO A 345 -18.37 -9.32 -4.21
CA PRO A 345 -17.67 -10.59 -4.03
C PRO A 345 -16.29 -10.53 -4.70
N ALA A 346 -15.30 -11.07 -4.02
CA ALA A 346 -13.92 -11.13 -4.49
C ALA A 346 -13.25 -12.43 -4.07
N VAL A 347 -12.33 -12.91 -4.91
CA VAL A 347 -11.45 -14.05 -4.61
C VAL A 347 -10.00 -13.63 -4.82
N HIS A 348 -9.12 -14.18 -3.98
CA HIS A 348 -7.71 -13.85 -3.95
C HIS A 348 -6.87 -15.13 -3.88
N TYR A 349 -5.71 -15.09 -4.52
CA TYR A 349 -4.72 -16.14 -4.43
C TYR A 349 -3.33 -15.55 -4.29
N PHE A 350 -2.57 -16.03 -3.31
CA PHE A 350 -1.18 -15.67 -3.12
C PHE A 350 -0.30 -16.90 -3.24
N SER A 351 0.62 -16.87 -4.19
CA SER A 351 1.65 -17.88 -4.35
C SER A 351 2.93 -17.42 -3.65
N ARG A 352 3.47 -18.25 -2.77
CA ARG A 352 4.67 -17.95 -1.99
C ARG A 352 4.61 -16.60 -1.25
N PRO A 353 3.53 -16.30 -0.52
CA PRO A 353 3.37 -14.97 0.12
C PRO A 353 4.43 -14.68 1.17
N LEU A 354 5.11 -15.71 1.69
CA LEU A 354 6.21 -15.57 2.65
C LEU A 354 7.59 -15.44 1.97
N GLY A 355 7.62 -15.42 0.62
CA GLY A 355 8.88 -15.34 -0.12
C GLY A 355 9.73 -16.60 -0.04
N GLY A 356 11.04 -16.44 -0.21
CA GLY A 356 12.03 -17.53 -0.17
C GLY A 356 13.10 -17.31 0.91
N ASP A 357 12.78 -16.57 1.96
CA ASP A 357 13.75 -16.24 3.02
C ASP A 357 14.13 -17.48 3.84
N LYS A 358 15.42 -17.75 3.95
CA LYS A 358 15.96 -18.83 4.78
C LYS A 358 15.78 -18.63 6.28
N ASP A 359 15.61 -17.36 6.70
CA ASP A 359 15.28 -16.99 8.08
C ASP A 359 13.75 -17.02 8.31
N SER A 360 12.95 -17.29 7.28
CA SER A 360 11.51 -17.41 7.40
C SER A 360 11.10 -18.79 7.94
N THR A 361 9.85 -18.89 8.31
CA THR A 361 9.24 -20.14 8.76
C THR A 361 9.06 -21.19 7.64
N VAL A 362 9.54 -20.89 6.42
CA VAL A 362 9.46 -21.77 5.25
C VAL A 362 10.85 -22.25 4.86
N THR A 363 11.06 -23.55 4.81
CA THR A 363 12.33 -24.14 4.38
C THR A 363 12.50 -24.03 2.85
N ASP A 364 13.74 -23.97 2.38
CA ASP A 364 14.08 -23.92 0.94
C ASP A 364 13.40 -25.07 0.17
N GLY A 365 12.62 -24.72 -0.84
CA GLY A 365 11.98 -25.67 -1.75
C GLY A 365 10.56 -26.09 -1.37
N ASP A 366 10.09 -25.74 -0.17
CA ASP A 366 8.73 -26.04 0.26
C ASP A 366 7.73 -25.02 -0.33
N SER A 367 6.54 -25.48 -0.66
CA SER A 367 5.48 -24.62 -1.16
C SER A 367 4.61 -24.12 -0.01
N PHE A 368 4.21 -22.84 -0.08
CA PHE A 368 3.19 -22.27 0.79
C PHE A 368 2.34 -21.30 -0.03
N ASN A 369 1.03 -21.49 -0.03
CA ASN A 369 0.09 -20.72 -0.81
C ASN A 369 -1.12 -20.36 0.05
N SER A 370 -1.80 -19.28 -0.30
CA SER A 370 -3.00 -18.83 0.38
C SER A 370 -4.10 -18.54 -0.65
N PHE A 371 -5.30 -18.99 -0.36
CA PHE A 371 -6.50 -18.75 -1.18
C PHE A 371 -7.67 -18.36 -0.27
N GLY A 372 -8.56 -17.54 -0.79
CA GLY A 372 -9.78 -17.20 -0.08
C GLY A 372 -10.55 -16.10 -0.78
N GLY A 373 -11.49 -15.54 -0.06
CA GLY A 373 -12.33 -14.49 -0.62
C GLY A 373 -13.12 -13.73 0.42
N MET A 374 -13.78 -12.71 -0.07
CA MET A 374 -14.65 -11.89 0.75
C MET A 374 -15.87 -11.42 -0.02
N ILE A 375 -16.85 -10.96 0.71
CA ILE A 375 -17.95 -10.16 0.19
C ILE A 375 -17.91 -8.82 0.93
N LYS A 376 -17.62 -7.75 0.19
CA LYS A 376 -17.68 -6.39 0.71
C LYS A 376 -19.01 -5.76 0.36
N THR A 377 -19.72 -5.21 1.33
CA THR A 377 -20.90 -4.37 1.07
C THR A 377 -20.54 -2.93 1.44
N THR A 378 -20.74 -2.02 0.50
CA THR A 378 -20.46 -0.60 0.68
C THR A 378 -21.76 0.18 0.72
N PHE A 379 -21.90 1.04 1.73
CA PHE A 379 -22.98 2.01 1.88
C PHE A 379 -22.41 3.41 1.80
N VAL A 380 -23.00 4.26 0.95
CA VAL A 380 -22.65 5.69 0.82
C VAL A 380 -23.90 6.49 1.15
N PHE A 381 -23.79 7.48 2.06
CA PHE A 381 -24.93 8.26 2.54
C PHE A 381 -24.53 9.71 2.85
#